data_a2b811368f9f4698e36b9f09b08f7e06
#
_entry.id   a2b811368f9f4698e36b9f09b08f7e06
#
_cell.length_a   1.000
_cell.length_b   1.000
_cell.length_c   1.000
_cell.angle_alpha   90.00
_cell.angle_beta   90.00
_cell.angle_gamma   90.00
#
_symmetry.space_group_name_H-M   'P 1'
#
loop_
_entity.id
_entity.type
_entity.pdbx_description
1 polymer ?
#
loop_
_entity_poly.entity_id
_entity_poly.type
_entity_poly.pdbx_seq_one_letter_code
_entity_poly.pdbx_strand_id
1 'polypeptide(L)'
;VDPLVQKLSGHDLFRTYCASCHGPTGAGDGPVAPSMRRKPANLRQIAKRNGGVYPSELVYRVIDGRQPVRGHGGPDMPVWGDVFARSSQVRDEAVITARIEALVRHLEALQARTAN
;
A
#
# COMPACT_ATOMS: atom_id res chain seq x y z
N VAL A 1 5.51 -22.64 1.97
CA VAL A 1 5.43 -21.22 2.29
C VAL A 1 5.81 -21.01 3.75
N ASP A 2 6.72 -20.10 3.99
CA ASP A 2 7.14 -19.76 5.34
C ASP A 2 5.91 -19.29 6.15
N PRO A 3 5.58 -19.96 7.27
CA PRO A 3 4.43 -19.55 8.08
C PRO A 3 4.51 -18.12 8.57
N LEU A 4 5.73 -17.57 8.76
CA LEU A 4 5.90 -16.17 9.17
C LEU A 4 5.41 -15.22 8.08
N VAL A 5 5.66 -15.55 6.83
CA VAL A 5 5.23 -14.72 5.70
C VAL A 5 3.71 -14.73 5.56
N GLN A 6 3.08 -15.86 5.84
CA GLN A 6 1.62 -15.96 5.81
C GLN A 6 0.95 -15.22 6.96
N LYS A 7 1.66 -15.07 8.09
CA LYS A 7 1.13 -14.46 9.30
C LYS A 7 1.38 -12.97 9.40
N LEU A 8 2.09 -12.37 8.44
CA LEU A 8 2.34 -10.93 8.48
C LEU A 8 1.02 -10.18 8.35
N SER A 9 0.73 -9.35 9.35
CA SER A 9 -0.44 -8.48 9.33
C SER A 9 -0.25 -7.35 8.33
N GLY A 10 -1.34 -6.68 7.96
CA GLY A 10 -1.26 -5.47 7.13
C GLY A 10 -0.38 -4.40 7.76
N HIS A 11 -0.42 -4.27 9.10
CA HIS A 11 0.45 -3.35 9.82
C HIS A 11 1.93 -3.68 9.62
N ASP A 12 2.31 -4.95 9.74
CA ASP A 12 3.71 -5.36 9.56
C ASP A 12 4.16 -5.20 8.11
N LEU A 13 3.32 -5.54 7.16
CA LEU A 13 3.59 -5.35 5.74
C LEU A 13 3.77 -3.86 5.42
N PHE A 14 2.91 -3.02 5.96
CA PHE A 14 3.00 -1.57 5.75
C PHE A 14 4.31 -1.03 6.30
N ARG A 15 4.68 -1.39 7.52
CA ARG A 15 5.93 -0.94 8.12
C ARG A 15 7.14 -1.40 7.32
N THR A 16 7.10 -2.61 6.79
CA THR A 16 8.23 -3.20 6.07
C THR A 16 8.40 -2.60 4.68
N TYR A 17 7.30 -2.39 3.95
CA TYR A 17 7.38 -2.06 2.52
C TYR A 17 6.96 -0.64 2.18
N CYS A 18 6.18 0.01 3.00
CA CYS A 18 5.54 1.27 2.64
C CYS A 18 6.01 2.46 3.47
N ALA A 19 6.32 2.23 4.74
CA ALA A 19 6.54 3.31 5.71
C ALA A 19 7.79 4.15 5.42
N SER A 20 8.81 3.61 4.74
CA SER A 20 10.01 4.39 4.43
C SER A 20 9.69 5.62 3.57
N CYS A 21 8.67 5.53 2.72
CA CYS A 21 8.21 6.64 1.90
C CYS A 21 6.97 7.31 2.47
N HIS A 22 5.97 6.51 2.85
CA HIS A 22 4.67 7.04 3.27
C HIS A 22 4.59 7.40 4.76
N GLY A 23 5.61 7.04 5.55
CA GLY A 23 5.63 7.30 6.98
C GLY A 23 4.88 6.24 7.78
N PRO A 24 5.16 6.13 9.09
CA PRO A 24 4.56 5.07 9.93
C PRO A 24 3.05 5.21 10.08
N THR A 25 2.52 6.43 9.94
CA THR A 25 1.08 6.67 10.00
C THR A 25 0.44 6.83 8.63
N GLY A 26 1.23 6.78 7.55
CA GLY A 26 0.74 6.93 6.19
C GLY A 26 0.58 8.37 5.71
N ALA A 27 1.11 9.33 6.45
CA ALA A 27 0.91 10.76 6.15
C ALA A 27 1.74 11.28 4.96
N GLY A 28 2.63 10.46 4.40
CA GLY A 28 3.49 10.87 3.29
C GLY A 28 4.81 11.44 3.74
N ASP A 29 5.17 11.26 5.00
CA ASP A 29 6.31 11.87 5.66
C ASP A 29 7.40 10.88 6.06
N GLY A 30 7.56 9.80 5.30
CA GLY A 30 8.60 8.83 5.58
C GLY A 30 10.00 9.41 5.42
N PRO A 31 11.02 8.76 6.03
CA PRO A 31 12.39 9.29 6.01
C PRO A 31 12.99 9.41 4.61
N VAL A 32 12.50 8.65 3.64
CA VAL A 32 12.98 8.71 2.26
C VAL A 32 12.23 9.76 1.44
N ALA A 33 11.09 10.26 1.92
CA ALA A 33 10.24 11.18 1.17
C ALA A 33 10.97 12.43 0.66
N PRO A 34 11.85 13.08 1.45
CA PRO A 34 12.55 14.28 0.95
C PRO A 34 13.44 14.03 -0.26
N SER A 35 13.87 12.77 -0.47
CA SER A 35 14.75 12.41 -1.59
C SER A 35 13.99 12.01 -2.84
N MET A 36 12.66 11.96 -2.78
CA MET A 36 11.84 11.51 -3.91
C MET A 36 11.46 12.68 -4.81
N ARG A 37 11.35 12.40 -6.11
CA ARG A 37 10.92 13.39 -7.10
C ARG A 37 9.51 13.89 -6.84
N ARG A 38 8.63 12.98 -6.44
CA ARG A 38 7.26 13.29 -6.08
C ARG A 38 7.03 12.92 -4.64
N LYS A 39 6.34 13.78 -3.92
CA LYS A 39 5.95 13.46 -2.55
C LYS A 39 5.09 12.21 -2.52
N PRO A 40 5.38 11.24 -1.65
CA PRO A 40 4.47 10.13 -1.43
C PRO A 40 3.11 10.66 -0.97
N ALA A 41 2.05 10.01 -1.44
CA ALA A 41 0.70 10.43 -1.09
C ALA A 41 0.46 10.31 0.42
N ASN A 42 -0.36 11.22 0.95
CA ASN A 42 -0.90 11.08 2.29
C ASN A 42 -2.02 10.04 2.25
N LEU A 43 -1.69 8.82 2.67
CA LEU A 43 -2.61 7.70 2.57
C LEU A 43 -3.76 7.78 3.57
N ARG A 44 -3.67 8.64 4.57
CA ARG A 44 -4.74 8.85 5.54
C ARG A 44 -5.94 9.59 4.95
N GLN A 45 -5.80 10.16 3.77
CA GLN A 45 -6.82 11.00 3.15
C GLN A 45 -7.41 10.41 1.87
N ILE A 46 -7.21 9.13 1.64
CA ILE A 46 -7.72 8.48 0.43
C ILE A 46 -9.25 8.57 0.38
N ALA A 47 -9.93 8.20 1.46
CA ALA A 47 -11.39 8.27 1.52
C ALA A 47 -11.89 9.71 1.39
N LYS A 48 -11.21 10.66 2.04
CA LYS A 48 -11.58 12.07 1.99
C LYS A 48 -11.52 12.59 0.54
N ARG A 49 -10.47 12.23 -0.20
CA ARG A 49 -10.34 12.64 -1.60
C ARG A 49 -11.35 11.96 -2.51
N ASN A 50 -12.00 10.91 -2.04
CA ASN A 50 -12.98 10.13 -2.80
C ASN A 50 -14.40 10.29 -2.25
N GLY A 51 -14.74 11.51 -1.84
CA GLY A 51 -16.10 11.82 -1.39
C GLY A 51 -16.50 11.16 -0.08
N GLY A 52 -15.55 10.74 0.74
CA GLY A 52 -15.80 10.08 2.02
C GLY A 52 -15.87 8.57 1.94
N VAL A 53 -15.70 7.99 0.74
CA VAL A 53 -15.76 6.54 0.54
C VAL A 53 -14.37 6.01 0.27
N TYR A 54 -13.95 5.01 1.06
CA TYR A 54 -12.65 4.36 0.83
C TYR A 54 -12.75 3.42 -0.38
N PRO A 55 -12.02 3.70 -1.49
CA PRO A 55 -12.15 2.91 -2.71
C PRO A 55 -11.21 1.69 -2.66
N SER A 56 -11.59 0.67 -1.91
CA SER A 56 -10.72 -0.48 -1.65
C SER A 56 -10.22 -1.18 -2.91
N GLU A 57 -11.07 -1.33 -3.91
CA GLU A 57 -10.67 -1.99 -5.16
C GLU A 57 -9.62 -1.16 -5.92
N LEU A 58 -9.81 0.15 -6.00
CA LEU A 58 -8.83 1.03 -6.63
C LEU A 58 -7.50 0.99 -5.88
N VAL A 59 -7.54 1.04 -4.55
CA VAL A 59 -6.34 0.97 -3.72
C VAL A 59 -5.60 -0.34 -3.96
N TYR A 60 -6.32 -1.46 -4.03
CA TYR A 60 -5.74 -2.75 -4.35
C TYR A 60 -4.96 -2.68 -5.67
N ARG A 61 -5.59 -2.13 -6.71
CA ARG A 61 -5.01 -2.08 -8.06
C ARG A 61 -3.78 -1.18 -8.10
N VAL A 62 -3.78 -0.08 -7.38
CA VAL A 62 -2.64 0.84 -7.31
C VAL A 62 -1.45 0.18 -6.59
N ILE A 63 -1.70 -0.52 -5.48
CA ILE A 63 -0.64 -1.24 -4.76
C ILE A 63 -0.07 -2.36 -5.64
N ASP A 64 -0.93 -3.17 -6.22
CA ASP A 64 -0.51 -4.27 -7.09
C ASP A 64 0.37 -3.75 -8.23
N GLY A 65 -0.09 -2.75 -8.94
CA GLY A 65 0.67 -2.04 -9.97
C GLY A 65 1.02 -2.84 -11.21
N ARG A 66 0.72 -4.15 -11.26
CA ARG A 66 1.03 -4.98 -12.44
C ARG A 66 0.21 -4.59 -13.65
N GLN A 67 -0.95 -3.96 -13.41
CA GLN A 67 -1.74 -3.30 -14.44
C GLN A 67 -1.90 -1.84 -14.02
N PRO A 68 -1.08 -0.94 -14.57
CA PRO A 68 -1.07 0.45 -14.11
C PRO A 68 -2.44 1.12 -14.19
N VAL A 69 -2.77 1.90 -13.17
CA VAL A 69 -4.01 2.67 -13.13
C VAL A 69 -3.65 4.11 -13.48
N ARG A 70 -4.22 4.60 -14.58
CA ARG A 70 -3.91 5.93 -15.09
C ARG A 70 -4.24 7.00 -14.05
N GLY A 71 -3.28 7.88 -13.81
CA GLY A 71 -3.44 8.98 -12.86
C GLY A 71 -3.19 8.60 -11.40
N HIS A 72 -2.85 7.34 -11.13
CA HIS A 72 -2.60 6.85 -9.79
C HIS A 72 -1.25 6.16 -9.72
N GLY A 73 -0.61 6.28 -8.55
CA GLY A 73 0.76 5.82 -8.36
C GLY A 73 1.74 6.69 -9.13
N GLY A 74 2.99 6.58 -8.82
CA GLY A 74 4.04 7.30 -9.52
C GLY A 74 5.17 6.37 -9.92
N PRO A 75 6.09 6.84 -10.79
CA PRO A 75 7.20 6.00 -11.24
C PRO A 75 8.12 5.57 -10.11
N ASP A 76 8.10 6.28 -8.98
CA ASP A 76 8.95 5.98 -7.84
C ASP A 76 8.31 4.97 -6.87
N MET A 77 7.03 4.67 -7.03
CA MET A 77 6.38 3.66 -6.20
C MET A 77 6.60 2.27 -6.80
N PRO A 78 7.12 1.31 -6.02
CA PRO A 78 7.32 -0.04 -6.55
C PRO A 78 6.02 -0.71 -7.00
N VAL A 79 6.16 -1.60 -7.97
CA VAL A 79 5.06 -2.47 -8.40
C VAL A 79 4.99 -3.64 -7.43
N TRP A 80 4.20 -3.51 -6.38
CA TRP A 80 4.23 -4.45 -5.26
C TRP A 80 3.79 -5.85 -5.64
N GLY A 81 2.88 -5.99 -6.62
CA GLY A 81 2.52 -7.31 -7.14
C GLY A 81 3.73 -8.08 -7.66
N ASP A 82 4.62 -7.41 -8.40
CA ASP A 82 5.86 -8.02 -8.87
C ASP A 82 6.85 -8.28 -7.75
N VAL A 83 6.97 -7.34 -6.81
CA VAL A 83 7.87 -7.50 -5.66
C VAL A 83 7.46 -8.72 -4.84
N PHE A 84 6.17 -8.85 -4.53
CA PHE A 84 5.67 -9.98 -3.76
C PHE A 84 5.81 -11.30 -4.52
N ALA A 85 5.61 -11.29 -5.84
CA ALA A 85 5.81 -12.47 -6.66
C ALA A 85 7.26 -12.96 -6.63
N ARG A 86 8.22 -12.03 -6.64
CA ARG A 86 9.65 -12.36 -6.62
C ARG A 86 10.16 -12.73 -5.25
N SER A 87 9.60 -12.14 -4.19
CA SER A 87 10.05 -12.39 -2.82
C SER A 87 9.48 -13.69 -2.25
N SER A 88 8.45 -14.25 -2.87
CA SER A 88 7.88 -15.53 -2.48
C SER A 88 8.55 -16.63 -3.27
N GLN A 89 9.09 -17.65 -2.57
CA GLN A 89 9.63 -18.85 -3.23
C GLN A 89 8.53 -19.65 -3.93
N VAL A 90 7.30 -19.44 -3.50
CA VAL A 90 6.11 -19.99 -4.14
C VAL A 90 5.41 -18.84 -4.83
N ARG A 91 5.48 -18.79 -6.16
CA ARG A 91 4.80 -17.74 -6.96
C ARG A 91 3.30 -18.00 -6.96
N ASP A 92 2.70 -17.92 -5.81
CA ASP A 92 1.30 -18.22 -5.59
C ASP A 92 0.50 -16.92 -5.59
N GLU A 93 -0.38 -16.76 -6.56
CA GLU A 93 -1.25 -15.61 -6.65
C GLU A 93 -2.12 -15.43 -5.40
N ALA A 94 -2.49 -16.53 -4.75
CA ALA A 94 -3.27 -16.45 -3.52
C ALA A 94 -2.49 -15.74 -2.41
N VAL A 95 -1.17 -15.97 -2.30
CA VAL A 95 -0.32 -15.31 -1.32
C VAL A 95 -0.16 -13.82 -1.66
N ILE A 96 0.07 -13.50 -2.94
CA ILE A 96 0.18 -12.12 -3.39
C ILE A 96 -1.11 -11.37 -3.09
N THR A 97 -2.24 -11.94 -3.44
CA THR A 97 -3.56 -11.37 -3.18
C THR A 97 -3.78 -11.13 -1.70
N ALA A 98 -3.46 -12.11 -0.85
CA ALA A 98 -3.65 -11.99 0.59
C ALA A 98 -2.82 -10.86 1.18
N ARG A 99 -1.57 -10.68 0.72
CA ARG A 99 -0.71 -9.59 1.19
C ARG A 99 -1.25 -8.24 0.79
N ILE A 100 -1.67 -8.09 -0.46
CA ILE A 100 -2.20 -6.81 -0.94
C ILE A 100 -3.53 -6.50 -0.24
N GLU A 101 -4.40 -7.50 -0.06
CA GLU A 101 -5.65 -7.30 0.67
C GLU A 101 -5.41 -6.88 2.12
N ALA A 102 -4.40 -7.47 2.77
CA ALA A 102 -4.03 -7.07 4.14
C ALA A 102 -3.59 -5.60 4.19
N LEU A 103 -2.81 -5.16 3.20
CA LEU A 103 -2.40 -3.75 3.08
C LEU A 103 -3.61 -2.85 2.83
N VAL A 104 -4.52 -3.25 1.95
CA VAL A 104 -5.74 -2.47 1.67
C VAL A 104 -6.55 -2.27 2.94
N ARG A 105 -6.74 -3.32 3.74
CA ARG A 105 -7.47 -3.23 5.00
C ARG A 105 -6.74 -2.36 6.03
N HIS A 106 -5.41 -2.46 6.06
CA HIS A 106 -4.62 -1.63 6.98
C HIS A 106 -4.77 -0.15 6.62
N LEU A 107 -4.68 0.19 5.34
CA LEU A 107 -4.85 1.57 4.88
C LEU A 107 -6.25 2.09 5.16
N GLU A 108 -7.27 1.24 5.06
CA GLU A 108 -8.63 1.64 5.42
C GLU A 108 -8.71 2.05 6.89
N ALA A 109 -8.06 1.28 7.77
CA ALA A 109 -8.03 1.59 9.20
C ALA A 109 -7.26 2.88 9.50
N LEU A 110 -6.34 3.29 8.63
CA LEU A 110 -5.59 4.54 8.79
C LEU A 110 -6.34 5.78 8.33
N GLN A 111 -7.50 5.62 7.68
CA GLN A 111 -8.18 6.80 7.14
C GLN A 111 -8.54 7.78 8.24
N ALA A 112 -8.20 9.05 8.00
CA ALA A 112 -8.57 10.12 8.90
C ALA A 112 -10.09 10.22 8.92
N ARG A 113 -10.65 10.40 10.12
CA ARG A 113 -12.08 10.62 10.25
C ARG A 113 -12.44 11.93 9.56
N THR A 114 -13.48 11.89 8.75
CA THR A 114 -14.02 13.11 8.21
C THR A 114 -14.55 13.93 9.40
N ALA A 115 -14.07 15.16 9.48
CA ALA A 115 -14.60 16.07 10.49
C ALA A 115 -16.10 16.26 10.28
N ASN A 116 -16.84 16.00 11.30
CA ASN A 116 -18.29 16.23 11.28
C ASN A 116 -18.57 17.73 11.39
#